data_26001c7be42c102cf6b77df5e7bb54df
#
_entry.id   26001c7be42c102cf6b77df5e7bb54df
#
_cell.length_a   1.000
_cell.length_b   1.000
_cell.length_c   1.000
_cell.angle_alpha   90.00
_cell.angle_beta   90.00
_cell.angle_gamma   90.00
#
_symmetry.space_group_name_H-M   'P 1'
#
loop_
_entity.id
_entity.type
_entity.pdbx_description
1 polymer ?
#
loop_
_entity_poly.entity_id
_entity_poly.type
_entity_poly.pdbx_seq_one_letter_code
_entity_poly.pdbx_strand_id
1 'polypeptide(L)'
;TKHLIDVAKRVAEANEASKQVFTIADQLKNLEKVLKHQKQRGNLGEASLELSLNNILPPDGYEMQYLFPDGAQVDAIIKTKEGIIPVDAKFSLDNYNRVINEDDPERKLLLEKDFRNDLKKRIDETAKYIRVGDGTLPFAFMYIPAEGIYYDLLINDVGSKVNARSLIDYAYTEKKVIIVSPTTFSAYLQSVLYGFKAFKIEESAKQIAKEVEKLARHLRAYDEHFKKVGKSLGATVNHYDAAQKNFGMIEKDVFKITDGRAEIQFEPLEISGPTTEAIK
;
A
#
# COMPACT_ATOMS: atom_id res chain seq x y z
N THR A 1 20.74 5.13 15.47
CA THR A 1 21.01 3.66 15.42
C THR A 1 19.79 2.87 14.94
N LYS A 2 18.56 3.15 15.40
CA LYS A 2 17.34 2.46 14.93
C LYS A 2 17.05 2.65 13.43
N HIS A 3 17.23 3.85 12.88
CA HIS A 3 17.03 4.14 11.45
C HIS A 3 18.03 3.41 10.54
N LEU A 4 19.28 3.24 10.98
CA LEU A 4 20.30 2.49 10.22
C LEU A 4 19.99 0.99 10.16
N ILE A 5 19.46 0.42 11.24
CA ILE A 5 19.03 -1.00 11.29
C ILE A 5 17.82 -1.22 10.39
N ASP A 6 16.87 -0.28 10.36
CA ASP A 6 15.67 -0.36 9.50
C ASP A 6 16.04 -0.24 8.01
N VAL A 7 16.96 0.66 7.66
CA VAL A 7 17.50 0.79 6.30
C VAL A 7 18.27 -0.48 5.89
N ALA A 8 19.13 -1.01 6.76
CA ALA A 8 19.86 -2.24 6.48
C ALA A 8 18.93 -3.45 6.28
N LYS A 9 17.84 -3.55 7.05
CA LYS A 9 16.81 -4.58 6.90
C LYS A 9 16.08 -4.44 5.57
N ARG A 10 15.69 -3.23 5.18
CA ARG A 10 15.03 -2.95 3.87
C ARG A 10 15.93 -3.23 2.69
N VAL A 11 17.23 -2.93 2.80
CA VAL A 11 18.23 -3.27 1.77
C VAL A 11 18.44 -4.77 1.68
N ALA A 12 18.43 -5.50 2.80
CA ALA A 12 18.50 -6.95 2.81
C ALA A 12 17.26 -7.59 2.17
N GLU A 13 16.06 -7.11 2.51
CA GLU A 13 14.78 -7.54 1.91
C GLU A 13 14.73 -7.25 0.40
N ALA A 14 15.22 -6.10 -0.05
CA ALA A 14 15.33 -5.75 -1.47
C ALA A 14 16.35 -6.63 -2.21
N ASN A 15 17.48 -6.98 -1.58
CA ASN A 15 18.47 -7.90 -2.14
C ASN A 15 17.96 -9.35 -2.23
N GLU A 16 17.16 -9.78 -1.27
CA GLU A 16 16.54 -11.11 -1.28
C GLU A 16 15.46 -11.21 -2.36
N ALA A 17 14.64 -10.17 -2.52
CA ALA A 17 13.70 -10.04 -3.63
C ALA A 17 14.42 -10.04 -4.99
N SER A 18 15.56 -9.34 -5.12
CA SER A 18 16.38 -9.35 -6.33
C SER A 18 16.94 -10.74 -6.66
N LYS A 19 17.40 -11.51 -5.66
CA LYS A 19 17.85 -12.90 -5.86
C LYS A 19 16.72 -13.82 -6.30
N GLN A 20 15.51 -13.65 -5.77
CA GLN A 20 14.33 -14.40 -6.21
C GLN A 20 14.00 -14.12 -7.68
N VAL A 21 14.11 -12.86 -8.13
CA VAL A 21 13.91 -12.49 -9.54
C VAL A 21 14.93 -13.21 -10.46
N PHE A 22 16.19 -13.30 -10.06
CA PHE A 22 17.21 -14.05 -10.83
C PHE A 22 16.93 -15.56 -10.89
N THR A 23 16.44 -16.15 -9.79
CA THR A 23 16.07 -17.58 -9.74
C THR A 23 14.87 -17.87 -10.64
N ILE A 24 13.88 -16.95 -10.66
CA ILE A 24 12.70 -17.02 -11.53
C ILE A 24 13.11 -16.90 -13.01
N ALA A 25 14.02 -15.99 -13.34
CA ALA A 25 14.54 -15.84 -14.70
C ALA A 25 15.23 -17.11 -15.20
N ASP A 26 15.95 -17.82 -14.35
CA ASP A 26 16.63 -19.08 -14.70
C ASP A 26 15.65 -20.26 -14.86
N GLN A 27 14.62 -20.32 -14.00
CA GLN A 27 13.53 -21.32 -14.13
C GLN A 27 12.71 -21.08 -15.40
N LEU A 28 12.41 -19.83 -15.75
CA LEU A 28 11.71 -19.45 -16.96
C LEU A 28 12.53 -19.70 -18.23
N LYS A 29 13.85 -19.53 -18.19
CA LYS A 29 14.77 -19.88 -19.27
C LYS A 29 14.78 -21.39 -19.56
N ASN A 30 14.59 -22.21 -18.54
CA ASN A 30 14.40 -23.64 -18.68
C ASN A 30 13.00 -24.00 -19.24
N LEU A 31 11.97 -23.27 -18.85
CA LEU A 31 10.62 -23.39 -19.41
C LEU A 31 10.62 -23.00 -20.91
N GLU A 32 11.36 -21.97 -21.30
CA GLU A 32 11.51 -21.55 -22.72
C GLU A 32 12.09 -22.67 -23.60
N LYS A 33 12.98 -23.52 -23.08
CA LYS A 33 13.48 -24.70 -23.78
C LYS A 33 12.41 -25.77 -24.01
N VAL A 34 11.45 -25.89 -23.09
CA VAL A 34 10.29 -26.80 -23.18
C VAL A 34 9.23 -26.24 -24.15
N LEU A 35 9.15 -24.91 -24.31
CA LEU A 35 8.25 -24.19 -25.23
C LEU A 35 8.48 -24.46 -26.73
N LYS A 36 9.58 -25.07 -27.12
CA LYS A 36 9.87 -25.40 -28.53
C LYS A 36 8.98 -26.49 -29.14
N HIS A 37 8.10 -27.13 -28.34
CA HIS A 37 7.19 -28.17 -28.82
C HIS A 37 5.78 -27.62 -29.16
N GLN A 38 5.41 -27.72 -30.41
CA GLN A 38 4.30 -27.03 -31.11
C GLN A 38 2.88 -27.28 -30.60
N LYS A 39 2.62 -28.33 -29.82
CA LYS A 39 1.25 -28.78 -29.47
C LYS A 39 0.72 -28.30 -28.11
N GLN A 40 1.52 -27.58 -27.30
CA GLN A 40 1.15 -27.18 -25.94
C GLN A 40 1.12 -25.65 -25.70
N ARG A 41 1.11 -24.85 -26.75
CA ARG A 41 1.39 -23.40 -26.71
C ARG A 41 0.34 -22.54 -26.02
N GLY A 42 -0.96 -22.87 -26.07
CA GLY A 42 -2.03 -22.10 -25.42
C GLY A 42 -1.95 -22.19 -23.90
N ASN A 43 -1.79 -23.39 -23.37
CA ASN A 43 -1.71 -23.63 -21.92
C ASN A 43 -0.41 -23.15 -21.28
N LEU A 44 0.64 -22.90 -22.08
CA LEU A 44 1.97 -22.55 -21.57
C LEU A 44 2.08 -21.08 -21.18
N GLY A 45 1.41 -20.17 -21.90
CA GLY A 45 1.32 -18.76 -21.53
C GLY A 45 0.64 -18.59 -20.19
N GLU A 46 -0.49 -19.27 -20.01
CA GLU A 46 -1.25 -19.26 -18.76
C GLU A 46 -0.46 -19.92 -17.62
N ALA A 47 0.17 -21.08 -17.86
CA ALA A 47 1.01 -21.75 -16.87
C ALA A 47 2.24 -20.89 -16.45
N SER A 48 2.85 -20.18 -17.41
CA SER A 48 3.95 -19.24 -17.13
C SER A 48 3.47 -18.04 -16.30
N LEU A 49 2.28 -17.51 -16.60
CA LEU A 49 1.65 -16.45 -15.83
C LEU A 49 1.35 -16.92 -14.40
N GLU A 50 0.72 -18.08 -14.26
CA GLU A 50 0.38 -18.66 -12.95
C GLU A 50 1.65 -18.87 -12.10
N LEU A 51 2.73 -19.42 -12.69
CA LEU A 51 4.01 -19.58 -12.02
C LEU A 51 4.56 -18.23 -11.56
N SER A 52 4.50 -17.20 -12.41
CA SER A 52 4.96 -15.87 -12.07
C SER A 52 4.14 -15.25 -10.92
N LEU A 53 2.82 -15.43 -10.92
CA LEU A 53 1.94 -14.96 -9.85
C LEU A 53 2.18 -15.70 -8.54
N ASN A 54 2.29 -17.03 -8.56
CA ASN A 54 2.59 -17.86 -7.40
C ASN A 54 3.90 -17.48 -6.69
N ASN A 55 4.90 -17.05 -7.45
CA ASN A 55 6.18 -16.65 -6.91
C ASN A 55 6.16 -15.27 -6.21
N ILE A 56 5.17 -14.43 -6.51
CA ILE A 56 5.12 -13.05 -6.03
C ILE A 56 4.01 -12.84 -5.01
N LEU A 57 2.88 -13.52 -5.19
CA LEU A 57 1.65 -13.31 -4.43
C LEU A 57 1.28 -14.55 -3.61
N PRO A 58 0.63 -14.37 -2.46
CA PRO A 58 -0.01 -15.46 -1.76
C PRO A 58 -1.18 -16.03 -2.58
N PRO A 59 -1.63 -17.27 -2.32
CA PRO A 59 -2.67 -17.95 -3.11
C PRO A 59 -4.01 -17.20 -3.22
N ASP A 60 -4.35 -16.37 -2.23
CA ASP A 60 -5.54 -15.51 -2.19
C ASP A 60 -5.34 -14.15 -2.87
N GLY A 61 -4.11 -13.82 -3.25
CA GLY A 61 -3.73 -12.55 -3.88
C GLY A 61 -4.04 -12.47 -5.37
N TYR A 62 -4.42 -13.57 -6.02
CA TYR A 62 -4.78 -13.60 -7.44
C TYR A 62 -5.86 -14.67 -7.71
N GLU A 63 -6.41 -14.66 -8.92
CA GLU A 63 -7.37 -15.65 -9.39
C GLU A 63 -7.15 -15.89 -10.89
N MET A 64 -6.98 -17.15 -11.29
CA MET A 64 -6.85 -17.53 -12.68
C MET A 64 -8.22 -17.67 -13.34
N GLN A 65 -8.30 -17.39 -14.64
CA GLN A 65 -9.50 -17.56 -15.47
C GLN A 65 -10.73 -16.84 -14.90
N TYR A 66 -10.53 -15.58 -14.49
CA TYR A 66 -11.57 -14.77 -13.86
C TYR A 66 -12.69 -14.41 -14.85
N LEU A 67 -13.94 -14.61 -14.42
CA LEU A 67 -15.14 -14.31 -15.19
C LEU A 67 -15.77 -13.01 -14.70
N PHE A 68 -15.88 -12.02 -15.58
CA PHE A 68 -16.60 -10.79 -15.32
C PHE A 68 -18.12 -11.00 -15.31
N PRO A 69 -18.91 -10.10 -14.69
CA PRO A 69 -20.37 -10.24 -14.61
C PRO A 69 -21.09 -10.34 -15.97
N ASP A 70 -20.49 -9.79 -17.03
CA ASP A 70 -21.01 -9.85 -18.41
C ASP A 70 -20.62 -11.12 -19.17
N GLY A 71 -19.90 -12.06 -18.53
CA GLY A 71 -19.44 -13.30 -19.11
C GLY A 71 -18.10 -13.21 -19.85
N ALA A 72 -17.44 -12.04 -19.89
CA ALA A 72 -16.09 -11.94 -20.42
C ALA A 72 -15.09 -12.58 -19.45
N GLN A 73 -14.11 -13.32 -19.98
CA GLN A 73 -13.11 -14.03 -19.20
C GLN A 73 -11.72 -13.47 -19.48
N VAL A 74 -10.95 -13.18 -18.41
CA VAL A 74 -9.55 -12.79 -18.46
C VAL A 74 -8.68 -13.88 -17.84
N ASP A 75 -7.44 -14.04 -18.32
CA ASP A 75 -6.58 -15.16 -17.92
C ASP A 75 -6.22 -15.13 -16.44
N ALA A 76 -6.01 -13.94 -15.85
CA ALA A 76 -5.87 -13.77 -14.39
C ALA A 76 -6.30 -12.37 -13.95
N ILE A 77 -6.61 -12.27 -12.65
CA ILE A 77 -6.71 -11.00 -11.94
C ILE A 77 -5.78 -11.03 -10.71
N ILE A 78 -5.24 -9.86 -10.37
CA ILE A 78 -4.54 -9.63 -9.12
C ILE A 78 -5.47 -8.88 -8.19
N LYS A 79 -5.66 -9.41 -6.97
CA LYS A 79 -6.54 -8.83 -5.96
C LYS A 79 -5.77 -7.82 -5.11
N THR A 80 -6.21 -6.59 -5.11
CA THR A 80 -5.67 -5.54 -4.22
C THR A 80 -6.80 -4.95 -3.37
N LYS A 81 -6.47 -4.16 -2.38
CA LYS A 81 -7.49 -3.47 -1.56
C LYS A 81 -8.19 -2.35 -2.32
N GLU A 82 -7.51 -1.79 -3.31
CA GLU A 82 -7.96 -0.67 -4.12
C GLU A 82 -8.79 -1.12 -5.33
N GLY A 83 -8.74 -2.42 -5.67
CA GLY A 83 -9.44 -3.01 -6.80
C GLY A 83 -8.69 -4.21 -7.38
N ILE A 84 -9.16 -4.72 -8.50
CA ILE A 84 -8.53 -5.84 -9.20
C ILE A 84 -7.73 -5.35 -10.41
N ILE A 85 -6.60 -6.01 -10.72
CA ILE A 85 -5.77 -5.72 -11.88
C ILE A 85 -5.91 -6.88 -12.86
N PRO A 86 -6.50 -6.70 -14.05
CA PRO A 86 -6.56 -7.74 -15.08
C PRO A 86 -5.18 -8.02 -15.68
N VAL A 87 -4.93 -9.30 -15.97
CA VAL A 87 -3.72 -9.78 -16.64
C VAL A 87 -4.13 -10.72 -17.77
N ASP A 88 -3.77 -10.37 -19.00
CA ASP A 88 -4.05 -11.17 -20.19
C ASP A 88 -2.74 -11.73 -20.76
N ALA A 89 -2.66 -13.06 -20.91
CA ALA A 89 -1.45 -13.79 -21.34
C ALA A 89 -1.55 -14.33 -22.78
N LYS A 90 -2.57 -13.95 -23.53
CA LYS A 90 -2.84 -14.44 -24.88
C LYS A 90 -1.90 -13.81 -25.91
N PHE A 91 -0.71 -14.35 -26.02
CA PHE A 91 0.26 -13.94 -27.01
C PHE A 91 0.52 -15.02 -28.07
N SER A 92 0.32 -14.70 -29.36
CA SER A 92 0.61 -15.61 -30.47
C SER A 92 2.10 -15.58 -30.81
N LEU A 93 2.82 -16.63 -30.42
CA LEU A 93 4.21 -16.84 -30.79
C LEU A 93 4.39 -17.13 -32.31
N ASP A 94 3.32 -17.52 -33.01
CA ASP A 94 3.43 -17.99 -34.40
C ASP A 94 3.85 -16.89 -35.36
N ASN A 95 3.27 -15.72 -35.26
CA ASN A 95 3.64 -14.58 -36.12
C ASN A 95 5.07 -14.09 -35.85
N TYR A 96 5.49 -14.08 -34.61
CA TYR A 96 6.87 -13.77 -34.24
C TYR A 96 7.87 -14.77 -34.81
N ASN A 97 7.61 -16.09 -34.66
CA ASN A 97 8.47 -17.14 -35.21
C ASN A 97 8.56 -17.08 -36.75
N ARG A 98 7.48 -16.67 -37.43
CA ARG A 98 7.50 -16.49 -38.88
C ARG A 98 8.42 -15.34 -39.29
N VAL A 99 8.44 -14.24 -38.54
CA VAL A 99 9.33 -13.09 -38.78
C VAL A 99 10.80 -13.50 -38.60
N ILE A 100 11.11 -14.23 -37.52
CA ILE A 100 12.51 -14.59 -37.22
C ILE A 100 13.07 -15.60 -38.24
N ASN A 101 12.25 -16.54 -38.70
CA ASN A 101 12.68 -17.61 -39.59
C ASN A 101 12.56 -17.23 -41.09
N GLU A 102 12.21 -15.99 -41.42
CA GLU A 102 12.15 -15.52 -42.81
C GLU A 102 13.47 -14.87 -43.21
N ASP A 103 14.09 -15.40 -44.25
CA ASP A 103 15.37 -14.92 -44.81
C ASP A 103 15.19 -13.90 -45.89
N ASP A 104 14.03 -13.90 -46.59
CA ASP A 104 13.74 -12.94 -47.66
C ASP A 104 13.36 -11.57 -47.05
N PRO A 105 14.12 -10.50 -47.35
CA PRO A 105 13.89 -9.18 -46.77
C PRO A 105 12.50 -8.58 -47.11
N GLU A 106 11.98 -8.82 -48.34
CA GLU A 106 10.66 -8.28 -48.72
C GLU A 106 9.53 -8.98 -48.00
N ARG A 107 9.58 -10.30 -47.88
CA ARG A 107 8.64 -11.12 -47.12
C ARG A 107 8.71 -10.84 -45.62
N LYS A 108 9.90 -10.68 -45.09
CA LYS A 108 10.13 -10.32 -43.71
C LYS A 108 9.43 -9.00 -43.37
N LEU A 109 9.53 -7.98 -44.22
CA LEU A 109 8.87 -6.69 -44.02
C LEU A 109 7.34 -6.83 -43.94
N LEU A 110 6.73 -7.70 -44.73
CA LEU A 110 5.30 -7.97 -44.73
C LEU A 110 4.90 -8.68 -43.41
N LEU A 111 5.65 -9.70 -43.00
CA LEU A 111 5.42 -10.44 -41.76
C LEU A 111 5.58 -9.56 -40.51
N GLU A 112 6.54 -8.64 -40.50
CA GLU A 112 6.72 -7.64 -39.47
C GLU A 112 5.52 -6.71 -39.32
N LYS A 113 4.95 -6.28 -40.45
CA LYS A 113 3.73 -5.47 -40.45
C LYS A 113 2.54 -6.22 -39.91
N ASP A 114 2.38 -7.49 -40.30
CA ASP A 114 1.30 -8.37 -39.79
C ASP A 114 1.45 -8.63 -38.29
N PHE A 115 2.66 -8.91 -37.84
CA PHE A 115 2.97 -9.07 -36.42
C PHE A 115 2.63 -7.81 -35.60
N ARG A 116 2.97 -6.64 -36.11
CA ARG A 116 2.65 -5.35 -35.48
C ARG A 116 1.13 -5.13 -35.37
N ASN A 117 0.39 -5.43 -36.44
CA ASN A 117 -1.06 -5.32 -36.44
C ASN A 117 -1.70 -6.30 -35.44
N ASP A 118 -1.18 -7.51 -35.35
CA ASP A 118 -1.63 -8.51 -34.38
C ASP A 118 -1.37 -8.03 -32.95
N LEU A 119 -0.18 -7.52 -32.68
CA LEU A 119 0.16 -6.97 -31.37
C LEU A 119 -0.77 -5.80 -30.97
N LYS A 120 -1.02 -4.87 -31.90
CA LYS A 120 -1.95 -3.76 -31.67
C LYS A 120 -3.35 -4.26 -31.33
N LYS A 121 -3.84 -5.27 -32.05
CA LYS A 121 -5.12 -5.90 -31.78
C LYS A 121 -5.15 -6.54 -30.39
N ARG A 122 -4.07 -7.21 -29.96
CA ARG A 122 -3.96 -7.78 -28.61
C ARG A 122 -3.99 -6.73 -27.52
N ILE A 123 -3.30 -5.59 -27.73
CA ILE A 123 -3.36 -4.45 -26.82
C ILE A 123 -4.81 -3.94 -26.69
N ASP A 124 -5.52 -3.80 -27.82
CA ASP A 124 -6.93 -3.37 -27.82
C ASP A 124 -7.87 -4.39 -27.16
N GLU A 125 -7.59 -5.69 -27.26
CA GLU A 125 -8.32 -6.75 -26.59
C GLU A 125 -8.09 -6.70 -25.08
N THR A 126 -6.84 -6.63 -24.62
CA THR A 126 -6.48 -6.52 -23.21
C THR A 126 -7.09 -5.26 -22.57
N ALA A 127 -7.12 -4.14 -23.28
CA ALA A 127 -7.72 -2.90 -22.79
C ALA A 127 -9.22 -3.04 -22.46
N LYS A 128 -9.95 -3.98 -23.06
CA LYS A 128 -11.38 -4.24 -22.77
C LYS A 128 -11.61 -4.78 -21.36
N TYR A 129 -10.58 -5.34 -20.74
CA TYR A 129 -10.65 -5.82 -19.36
C TYR A 129 -10.47 -4.71 -18.32
N ILE A 130 -10.12 -3.47 -18.75
CA ILE A 130 -10.08 -2.30 -17.87
C ILE A 130 -11.52 -1.80 -17.67
N ARG A 131 -12.13 -2.16 -16.55
CA ARG A 131 -13.54 -1.94 -16.22
C ARG A 131 -13.66 -1.35 -14.82
N VAL A 132 -13.37 -0.08 -14.70
CA VAL A 132 -13.38 0.60 -13.40
C VAL A 132 -14.75 0.48 -12.71
N GLY A 133 -15.85 0.45 -13.48
CA GLY A 133 -17.21 0.22 -12.97
C GLY A 133 -17.42 -1.17 -12.35
N ASP A 134 -16.65 -2.17 -12.80
CA ASP A 134 -16.67 -3.55 -12.27
C ASP A 134 -15.54 -3.79 -11.23
N GLY A 135 -14.91 -2.74 -10.73
CA GLY A 135 -13.91 -2.79 -9.66
C GLY A 135 -12.48 -3.02 -10.15
N THR A 136 -12.18 -2.87 -11.45
CA THR A 136 -10.79 -2.91 -11.90
C THR A 136 -10.07 -1.58 -11.63
N LEU A 137 -8.75 -1.66 -11.45
CA LEU A 137 -7.89 -0.49 -11.53
C LEU A 137 -7.85 0.06 -12.98
N PRO A 138 -7.48 1.34 -13.20
CA PRO A 138 -7.54 1.98 -14.52
C PRO A 138 -6.38 1.57 -15.44
N PHE A 139 -5.89 0.34 -15.31
CA PHE A 139 -4.88 -0.27 -16.17
C PHE A 139 -4.96 -1.78 -16.13
N ALA A 140 -4.33 -2.46 -17.11
CA ALA A 140 -4.19 -3.90 -17.19
C ALA A 140 -2.76 -4.29 -17.58
N PHE A 141 -2.36 -5.51 -17.27
CA PHE A 141 -1.12 -6.09 -17.77
C PHE A 141 -1.38 -6.97 -19.00
N MET A 142 -0.55 -6.80 -20.02
CA MET A 142 -0.43 -7.74 -21.13
C MET A 142 0.85 -8.55 -20.95
N TYR A 143 0.71 -9.82 -20.59
CA TYR A 143 1.83 -10.69 -20.26
C TYR A 143 2.32 -11.44 -21.50
N ILE A 144 3.59 -11.25 -21.84
CA ILE A 144 4.28 -11.94 -22.93
C ILE A 144 5.19 -13.01 -22.30
N PRO A 145 4.88 -14.32 -22.46
CA PRO A 145 5.58 -15.39 -21.75
C PRO A 145 7.00 -15.66 -22.26
N ALA A 146 7.52 -14.86 -23.20
CA ALA A 146 8.84 -15.01 -23.79
C ALA A 146 9.65 -13.72 -23.66
N GLU A 147 10.73 -13.78 -22.89
CA GLU A 147 11.61 -12.63 -22.62
C GLU A 147 12.24 -12.07 -23.91
N GLY A 148 12.67 -12.97 -24.82
CA GLY A 148 13.26 -12.57 -26.10
C GLY A 148 12.32 -11.72 -26.96
N ILE A 149 11.04 -12.07 -27.00
CA ILE A 149 10.04 -11.31 -27.77
C ILE A 149 9.82 -9.91 -27.16
N TYR A 150 9.73 -9.87 -25.83
CA TYR A 150 9.61 -8.58 -25.13
C TYR A 150 10.83 -7.68 -25.41
N TYR A 151 12.02 -8.25 -25.41
CA TYR A 151 13.26 -7.54 -25.74
C TYR A 151 13.25 -7.02 -27.16
N ASP A 152 12.84 -7.86 -28.13
CA ASP A 152 12.76 -7.44 -29.53
C ASP A 152 11.74 -6.34 -29.76
N LEU A 153 10.64 -6.34 -29.02
CA LEU A 153 9.66 -5.26 -29.03
C LEU A 153 10.18 -3.94 -28.45
N LEU A 154 11.13 -4.01 -27.50
CA LEU A 154 11.70 -2.83 -26.85
C LEU A 154 12.87 -2.22 -27.64
N ILE A 155 13.73 -3.07 -28.22
CA ILE A 155 15.07 -2.69 -28.71
C ILE A 155 15.10 -2.66 -30.22
N ASN A 156 14.42 -3.59 -30.87
CA ASN A 156 14.47 -3.68 -32.32
C ASN A 156 13.40 -2.78 -32.93
N ASP A 157 13.87 -1.79 -33.69
CA ASP A 157 13.11 -1.26 -34.83
C ASP A 157 12.87 -2.43 -35.77
N VAL A 158 11.85 -3.25 -35.51
CA VAL A 158 11.47 -4.34 -36.40
C VAL A 158 11.10 -3.72 -37.73
N GLY A 159 12.06 -3.72 -38.67
CA GLY A 159 11.97 -3.37 -40.07
C GLY A 159 11.23 -2.08 -40.43
N SER A 160 11.99 -1.09 -40.79
CA SER A 160 11.56 0.21 -41.35
C SER A 160 10.94 1.23 -40.41
N LYS A 161 11.71 2.26 -40.08
CA LYS A 161 11.38 3.68 -39.72
C LYS A 161 10.13 4.02 -38.88
N VAL A 162 9.36 3.04 -38.37
CA VAL A 162 8.23 3.25 -37.49
C VAL A 162 8.54 2.55 -36.18
N ASN A 163 8.93 3.32 -35.17
CA ASN A 163 9.39 2.90 -33.86
C ASN A 163 8.49 1.86 -33.23
N ALA A 164 9.04 0.68 -32.85
CA ALA A 164 8.41 -0.26 -31.89
C ALA A 164 8.04 0.46 -30.58
N ARG A 165 8.79 1.48 -30.20
CA ARG A 165 8.48 2.45 -29.15
C ARG A 165 7.07 3.04 -29.29
N SER A 166 6.55 3.24 -30.52
CA SER A 166 5.19 3.74 -30.75
C SER A 166 4.09 2.78 -30.30
N LEU A 167 4.31 1.44 -30.30
CA LEU A 167 3.33 0.47 -29.83
C LEU A 167 3.29 0.39 -28.30
N ILE A 168 4.44 0.50 -27.65
CA ILE A 168 4.51 0.54 -26.19
C ILE A 168 3.90 1.85 -25.69
N ASP A 169 4.22 2.97 -26.33
CA ASP A 169 3.62 4.27 -26.04
C ASP A 169 2.10 4.24 -26.26
N TYR A 170 1.63 3.61 -27.34
CA TYR A 170 0.22 3.40 -27.61
C TYR A 170 -0.45 2.58 -26.52
N ALA A 171 0.13 1.44 -26.15
CA ALA A 171 -0.38 0.58 -25.10
C ALA A 171 -0.51 1.32 -23.78
N TYR A 172 0.56 1.99 -23.36
CA TYR A 172 0.61 2.67 -22.06
C TYR A 172 -0.22 3.96 -22.04
N THR A 173 -0.04 4.82 -23.04
CA THR A 173 -0.61 6.18 -23.02
C THR A 173 -2.08 6.19 -23.41
N GLU A 174 -2.44 5.47 -24.48
CA GLU A 174 -3.81 5.48 -25.01
C GLU A 174 -4.69 4.39 -24.41
N LYS A 175 -4.13 3.19 -24.25
CA LYS A 175 -4.92 2.00 -23.85
C LYS A 175 -4.79 1.64 -22.37
N LYS A 176 -3.85 2.26 -21.65
CA LYS A 176 -3.56 1.95 -20.23
C LYS A 176 -3.18 0.48 -20.01
N VAL A 177 -2.57 -0.13 -21.02
CA VAL A 177 -2.07 -1.50 -20.97
C VAL A 177 -0.56 -1.46 -20.80
N ILE A 178 -0.06 -2.15 -19.78
CA ILE A 178 1.36 -2.30 -19.50
C ILE A 178 1.80 -3.64 -20.05
N ILE A 179 2.65 -3.62 -21.08
CA ILE A 179 3.21 -4.85 -21.66
C ILE A 179 4.36 -5.29 -20.76
N VAL A 180 4.35 -6.56 -20.36
CA VAL A 180 5.32 -7.12 -19.43
C VAL A 180 5.82 -8.50 -19.89
N SER A 181 7.08 -8.78 -19.60
CA SER A 181 7.68 -10.12 -19.62
C SER A 181 7.65 -10.73 -18.23
N PRO A 182 7.97 -12.02 -18.06
CA PRO A 182 8.06 -12.64 -16.73
C PRO A 182 8.94 -11.85 -15.75
N THR A 183 10.10 -11.39 -16.18
CA THR A 183 11.03 -10.64 -15.34
C THR A 183 10.51 -9.23 -15.01
N THR A 184 10.03 -8.50 -16.00
CA THR A 184 9.52 -7.14 -15.80
C THR A 184 8.18 -7.14 -15.07
N PHE A 185 7.36 -8.19 -15.24
CA PHE A 185 6.10 -8.35 -14.50
C PHE A 185 6.32 -8.37 -12.98
N SER A 186 7.31 -9.16 -12.53
CA SER A 186 7.68 -9.21 -11.12
C SER A 186 8.07 -7.84 -10.57
N ALA A 187 8.89 -7.10 -11.31
CA ALA A 187 9.34 -5.76 -10.90
C ALA A 187 8.19 -4.74 -10.86
N TYR A 188 7.35 -4.71 -11.90
CA TYR A 188 6.19 -3.82 -11.95
C TYR A 188 5.18 -4.14 -10.86
N LEU A 189 4.86 -5.42 -10.65
CA LEU A 189 3.89 -5.84 -9.65
C LEU A 189 4.37 -5.47 -8.24
N GLN A 190 5.64 -5.73 -7.92
CA GLN A 190 6.22 -5.29 -6.66
C GLN A 190 6.15 -3.78 -6.49
N SER A 191 6.48 -3.00 -7.53
CA SER A 191 6.41 -1.53 -7.48
C SER A 191 4.98 -1.03 -7.22
N VAL A 192 3.98 -1.63 -7.86
CA VAL A 192 2.56 -1.31 -7.63
C VAL A 192 2.15 -1.62 -6.20
N LEU A 193 2.49 -2.81 -5.69
CA LEU A 193 2.17 -3.21 -4.32
C LEU A 193 2.86 -2.35 -3.26
N TYR A 194 4.11 -1.94 -3.50
CA TYR A 194 4.82 -1.00 -2.62
C TYR A 194 4.19 0.39 -2.68
N GLY A 195 3.77 0.85 -3.86
CA GLY A 195 3.06 2.11 -4.04
C GLY A 195 1.78 2.17 -3.19
N PHE A 196 0.96 1.12 -3.22
CA PHE A 196 -0.24 1.03 -2.38
C PHE A 196 0.06 1.00 -0.88
N LYS A 197 1.11 0.29 -0.45
CA LYS A 197 1.54 0.30 0.95
C LYS A 197 1.98 1.70 1.39
N ALA A 198 2.75 2.40 0.57
CA ALA A 198 3.21 3.76 0.86
C ALA A 198 2.04 4.75 0.96
N PHE A 199 1.10 4.69 0.03
CA PHE A 199 -0.11 5.51 0.05
C PHE A 199 -0.95 5.29 1.31
N LYS A 200 -1.13 4.03 1.71
CA LYS A 200 -1.86 3.69 2.94
C LYS A 200 -1.18 4.19 4.21
N ILE A 201 0.16 4.16 4.25
CA ILE A 201 0.93 4.71 5.38
C ILE A 201 0.70 6.23 5.45
N GLU A 202 0.72 6.94 4.32
CA GLU A 202 0.47 8.38 4.26
C GLU A 202 -0.95 8.73 4.73
N GLU A 203 -1.96 8.00 4.28
CA GLU A 203 -3.35 8.19 4.71
C GLU A 203 -3.51 7.96 6.21
N SER A 204 -2.93 6.87 6.73
CA SER A 204 -2.92 6.55 8.16
C SER A 204 -2.22 7.64 8.98
N ALA A 205 -1.09 8.18 8.50
CA ALA A 205 -0.37 9.26 9.16
C ALA A 205 -1.22 10.54 9.24
N LYS A 206 -1.94 10.90 8.17
CA LYS A 206 -2.87 12.04 8.17
C LYS A 206 -4.01 11.85 9.17
N GLN A 207 -4.55 10.63 9.27
CA GLN A 207 -5.60 10.31 10.24
C GLN A 207 -5.08 10.42 11.68
N ILE A 208 -3.91 9.85 11.97
CA ILE A 208 -3.26 9.94 13.29
C ILE A 208 -3.01 11.40 13.67
N ALA A 209 -2.51 12.24 12.74
CA ALA A 209 -2.29 13.66 13.00
C ALA A 209 -3.58 14.38 13.45
N LYS A 210 -4.72 14.10 12.80
CA LYS A 210 -6.04 14.65 13.19
C LYS A 210 -6.47 14.21 14.59
N GLU A 211 -6.24 12.92 14.94
CA GLU A 211 -6.61 12.41 16.27
C GLU A 211 -5.70 12.98 17.37
N VAL A 212 -4.40 13.20 17.09
CA VAL A 212 -3.46 13.88 18.00
C VAL A 212 -3.91 15.33 18.26
N GLU A 213 -4.39 16.02 17.23
CA GLU A 213 -4.93 17.38 17.40
C GLU A 213 -6.18 17.43 18.30
N LYS A 214 -7.08 16.45 18.15
CA LYS A 214 -8.25 16.32 19.04
C LYS A 214 -7.81 16.02 20.48
N LEU A 215 -6.87 15.10 20.66
CA LEU A 215 -6.33 14.77 21.98
C LEU A 215 -5.71 16.02 22.65
N ALA A 216 -4.94 16.81 21.91
CA ALA A 216 -4.35 18.04 22.43
C ALA A 216 -5.41 19.04 22.91
N ARG A 217 -6.54 19.16 22.22
CA ARG A 217 -7.68 20.00 22.68
C ARG A 217 -8.31 19.46 23.96
N HIS A 218 -8.53 18.15 24.07
CA HIS A 218 -9.08 17.54 25.27
C HIS A 218 -8.15 17.71 26.47
N LEU A 219 -6.83 17.56 26.28
CA LEU A 219 -5.85 17.78 27.35
C LEU A 219 -5.85 19.23 27.85
N ARG A 220 -5.96 20.21 26.96
CA ARG A 220 -6.07 21.63 27.37
C ARG A 220 -7.34 21.89 28.17
N ALA A 221 -8.48 21.38 27.74
CA ALA A 221 -9.73 21.51 28.48
C ALA A 221 -9.67 20.84 29.85
N TYR A 222 -9.06 19.65 29.94
CA TYR A 222 -8.81 18.97 31.22
C TYR A 222 -7.93 19.84 32.14
N ASP A 223 -6.81 20.37 31.65
CA ASP A 223 -5.91 21.22 32.44
C ASP A 223 -6.64 22.45 33.00
N GLU A 224 -7.46 23.10 32.18
CA GLU A 224 -8.28 24.26 32.63
C GLU A 224 -9.26 23.87 33.76
N HIS A 225 -9.94 22.74 33.62
CA HIS A 225 -10.87 22.25 34.66
C HIS A 225 -10.12 21.84 35.92
N PHE A 226 -8.99 21.16 35.77
CA PHE A 226 -8.16 20.74 36.89
C PHE A 226 -7.62 21.96 37.69
N LYS A 227 -7.19 23.00 37.01
CA LYS A 227 -6.78 24.28 37.65
C LYS A 227 -7.93 24.95 38.43
N LYS A 228 -9.18 24.87 37.90
CA LYS A 228 -10.37 25.40 38.61
C LYS A 228 -10.64 24.60 39.88
N VAL A 229 -10.52 23.27 39.84
CA VAL A 229 -10.64 22.39 41.02
C VAL A 229 -9.61 22.78 42.08
N GLY A 230 -8.33 22.94 41.68
CA GLY A 230 -7.28 23.37 42.60
C GLY A 230 -7.57 24.72 43.27
N LYS A 231 -8.06 25.72 42.52
CA LYS A 231 -8.47 27.01 43.08
C LYS A 231 -9.63 26.89 44.07
N SER A 232 -10.62 26.04 43.75
CA SER A 232 -11.78 25.83 44.64
C SER A 232 -11.38 25.12 45.94
N LEU A 233 -10.50 24.14 45.84
CA LEU A 233 -9.94 23.46 47.05
C LEU A 233 -9.14 24.45 47.92
N GLY A 234 -8.30 25.32 47.31
CA GLY A 234 -7.57 26.36 48.06
C GLY A 234 -8.49 27.36 48.74
N ALA A 235 -9.58 27.77 48.10
CA ALA A 235 -10.58 28.62 48.71
C ALA A 235 -11.30 27.91 49.89
N THR A 236 -11.62 26.65 49.71
CA THR A 236 -12.25 25.82 50.79
C THR A 236 -11.33 25.70 51.98
N VAL A 237 -10.05 25.47 51.81
CA VAL A 237 -9.05 25.41 52.91
C VAL A 237 -9.01 26.78 53.63
N ASN A 238 -8.91 27.87 52.89
CA ASN A 238 -8.88 29.22 53.47
C ASN A 238 -10.16 29.54 54.30
N HIS A 239 -11.34 29.13 53.83
CA HIS A 239 -12.59 29.28 54.59
C HIS A 239 -12.61 28.43 55.87
N TYR A 240 -12.08 27.21 55.79
CA TYR A 240 -11.93 26.34 56.94
C TYR A 240 -11.00 26.95 58.01
N ASP A 241 -9.83 27.42 57.61
CA ASP A 241 -8.86 28.13 58.49
C ASP A 241 -9.49 29.39 59.16
N ALA A 242 -10.29 30.13 58.41
CA ALA A 242 -10.98 31.32 58.93
C ALA A 242 -12.05 30.93 59.96
N ALA A 243 -12.82 29.86 59.71
CA ALA A 243 -13.80 29.33 60.63
C ALA A 243 -13.14 28.83 61.93
N GLN A 244 -12.01 28.14 61.82
CA GLN A 244 -11.21 27.70 62.97
C GLN A 244 -10.72 28.88 63.85
N LYS A 245 -10.22 29.93 63.23
CA LYS A 245 -9.84 31.18 63.95
C LYS A 245 -11.03 31.81 64.70
N ASN A 246 -12.20 31.92 64.04
CA ASN A 246 -13.39 32.43 64.66
C ASN A 246 -13.85 31.58 65.80
N PHE A 247 -13.78 30.23 65.71
CA PHE A 247 -14.12 29.33 66.79
C PHE A 247 -13.19 29.53 68.02
N GLY A 248 -11.87 29.71 67.80
CA GLY A 248 -10.94 30.05 68.88
C GLY A 248 -11.24 31.39 69.55
N MET A 249 -11.90 32.34 68.89
CA MET A 249 -12.41 33.57 69.55
C MET A 249 -13.65 33.31 70.38
N ILE A 250 -14.58 32.48 69.87
CA ILE A 250 -15.79 32.08 70.63
C ILE A 250 -15.36 31.34 71.92
N GLU A 251 -14.41 30.42 71.84
CA GLU A 251 -13.90 29.68 73.00
C GLU A 251 -13.36 30.63 74.06
N LYS A 252 -12.60 31.64 73.70
CA LYS A 252 -12.10 32.68 74.62
C LYS A 252 -13.21 33.51 75.25
N ASP A 253 -14.26 33.84 74.51
CA ASP A 253 -15.37 34.62 75.01
C ASP A 253 -16.25 33.78 75.93
N VAL A 254 -16.47 32.51 75.66
CA VAL A 254 -17.17 31.57 76.57
C VAL A 254 -16.41 31.36 77.85
N PHE A 255 -15.09 31.21 77.78
CA PHE A 255 -14.22 31.14 78.99
C PHE A 255 -14.36 32.36 79.88
N LYS A 256 -14.39 33.55 79.30
CA LYS A 256 -14.58 34.82 80.06
C LYS A 256 -15.99 34.93 80.67
N ILE A 257 -17.05 34.57 79.97
CA ILE A 257 -18.42 34.68 80.42
C ILE A 257 -18.71 33.65 81.56
N THR A 258 -18.08 32.52 81.52
CA THR A 258 -18.29 31.44 82.48
C THR A 258 -17.31 31.42 83.70
N ASP A 259 -16.49 32.48 83.84
CA ASP A 259 -15.40 32.55 84.83
C ASP A 259 -14.55 31.27 84.87
N GLY A 260 -14.23 30.71 83.71
CA GLY A 260 -13.37 29.53 83.59
C GLY A 260 -14.06 28.20 83.89
N ARG A 261 -15.41 28.15 84.03
CA ARG A 261 -16.17 26.93 84.36
C ARG A 261 -16.60 26.08 83.20
N ALA A 262 -16.49 26.55 81.97
CA ALA A 262 -16.82 25.82 80.72
C ALA A 262 -15.69 25.90 79.74
N GLU A 263 -15.17 24.76 79.25
CA GLU A 263 -14.29 24.58 78.11
C GLU A 263 -15.11 24.01 76.95
N ILE A 264 -14.99 24.62 75.75
CA ILE A 264 -15.49 24.08 74.53
C ILE A 264 -14.32 23.36 73.89
N GLN A 265 -14.35 22.04 73.83
CA GLN A 265 -13.32 21.25 73.11
C GLN A 265 -13.70 21.18 71.63
N PHE A 266 -12.85 21.69 70.79
CA PHE A 266 -12.90 21.53 69.35
C PHE A 266 -11.57 20.98 68.86
N GLU A 267 -11.60 19.76 68.30
CA GLU A 267 -10.45 19.18 67.62
C GLU A 267 -10.51 19.57 66.14
N PRO A 268 -9.70 20.53 65.66
CA PRO A 268 -9.64 20.86 64.27
C PRO A 268 -9.02 19.74 63.45
N LEU A 269 -9.68 19.40 62.33
CA LEU A 269 -9.05 18.53 61.35
C LEU A 269 -7.92 19.28 60.65
N GLU A 270 -6.71 18.74 60.61
CA GLU A 270 -5.64 19.28 59.79
C GLU A 270 -5.95 19.01 58.32
N ILE A 271 -6.35 20.05 57.59
CA ILE A 271 -6.57 20.01 56.14
C ILE A 271 -5.37 20.65 55.48
N SER A 272 -4.45 19.82 54.93
CA SER A 272 -3.39 20.32 54.08
C SER A 272 -3.94 20.59 52.69
N GLY A 273 -3.73 21.80 52.21
CA GLY A 273 -4.07 22.15 50.81
C GLY A 273 -3.20 21.41 49.78
N PRO A 274 -3.64 21.34 48.53
CA PRO A 274 -2.86 20.71 47.46
C PRO A 274 -1.49 21.40 47.32
N THR A 275 -0.42 20.64 47.58
CA THR A 275 0.96 21.13 47.39
C THR A 275 1.25 21.27 45.88
N THR A 276 1.64 22.44 45.44
CA THR A 276 1.87 22.81 44.03
C THR A 276 3.18 22.21 43.46
N GLU A 277 3.89 21.36 44.22
CA GLU A 277 5.20 20.83 43.82
C GLU A 277 5.20 19.57 42.93
N ALA A 278 4.05 19.03 42.56
CA ALA A 278 3.97 17.71 41.90
C ALA A 278 3.83 17.76 40.38
N ILE A 279 3.97 18.92 39.71
CA ILE A 279 3.88 18.99 38.24
C ILE A 279 5.02 19.85 37.72
N LYS A 280 6.20 19.25 37.55
CA LYS A 280 7.26 19.69 36.62
C LYS A 280 7.42 18.70 35.49
#